data_7ec15986c1108d329d7def6cd81471b0
#
_entry.id   7ec15986c1108d329d7def6cd81471b0
#
_cell.length_a   1.000
_cell.length_b   1.000
_cell.length_c   1.000
_cell.angle_alpha   90.00
_cell.angle_beta   90.00
_cell.angle_gamma   90.00
#
_symmetry.space_group_name_H-M   'P 1'
#
loop_
_entity.id
_entity.type
_entity.pdbx_description
1 polymer ?
#
loop_
_entity_poly.entity_id
_entity_poly.type
_entity_poly.pdbx_seq_one_letter_code
_entity_poly.pdbx_strand_id
1 'polypeptide(L)'
;MLSVIIPTFNSEREMQVLLPVLVPAAVDGLVREVIAADGGSTDATGLICEDAGVELVEGGLDVAAQAARGDMLLILPPSLRLRRGWDEVLRVHLEGKGGAALVAEGPPTFLERFGGVKLAGVLIAAAALHRSGATNLADLRRHVGRAKHLS
;
A
#
# COMPACT_ATOMS: atom_id res chain seq x y z
N MET A 1 12.57 6.35 -4.25
CA MET A 1 11.28 6.51 -4.96
C MET A 1 10.29 5.48 -4.45
N LEU A 2 9.06 5.90 -4.31
CA LEU A 2 7.99 5.09 -3.72
C LEU A 2 7.01 4.60 -4.79
N SER A 3 6.79 3.30 -4.86
CA SER A 3 5.71 2.70 -5.63
C SER A 3 4.61 2.24 -4.67
N VAL A 4 3.36 2.57 -4.99
CA VAL A 4 2.20 2.10 -4.22
C VAL A 4 1.64 0.85 -4.89
N ILE A 5 1.42 -0.19 -4.11
CA ILE A 5 0.76 -1.42 -4.56
C ILE A 5 -0.55 -1.60 -3.78
N ILE A 6 -1.63 -1.79 -4.50
CA ILE A 6 -2.96 -1.99 -3.94
C ILE A 6 -3.46 -3.37 -4.37
N PRO A 7 -3.51 -4.37 -3.46
CA PRO A 7 -4.16 -5.62 -3.76
C PRO A 7 -5.65 -5.39 -3.97
N THR A 8 -6.17 -5.78 -5.12
CA THR A 8 -7.58 -5.57 -5.48
C THR A 8 -8.28 -6.87 -5.83
N PHE A 9 -9.53 -6.97 -5.44
CA PHE A 9 -10.47 -7.98 -5.89
C PHE A 9 -11.88 -7.43 -5.72
N ASN A 10 -12.56 -7.13 -6.84
CA ASN A 10 -13.88 -6.49 -6.84
C ASN A 10 -13.94 -5.30 -5.88
N SER A 11 -12.99 -4.37 -6.05
CA SER A 11 -12.72 -3.26 -5.14
C SER A 11 -13.12 -1.90 -5.73
N GLU A 12 -14.12 -1.86 -6.61
CA GLU A 12 -14.47 -0.62 -7.33
C GLU A 12 -14.82 0.54 -6.39
N ARG A 13 -15.59 0.28 -5.32
CA ARG A 13 -16.00 1.32 -4.37
C ARG A 13 -14.81 1.86 -3.57
N GLU A 14 -13.99 0.95 -3.08
CA GLU A 14 -12.80 1.27 -2.28
C GLU A 14 -11.79 2.07 -3.13
N MET A 15 -11.58 1.67 -4.37
CA MET A 15 -10.67 2.36 -5.28
C MET A 15 -11.13 3.77 -5.61
N GLN A 16 -12.43 4.00 -5.78
CA GLN A 16 -13.00 5.33 -5.99
C GLN A 16 -12.73 6.29 -4.83
N VAL A 17 -12.56 5.77 -3.62
CA VAL A 17 -12.26 6.57 -2.43
C VAL A 17 -10.76 6.71 -2.21
N LEU A 18 -9.98 5.66 -2.42
CA LEU A 18 -8.54 5.66 -2.13
C LEU A 18 -7.73 6.42 -3.18
N LEU A 19 -8.00 6.23 -4.48
CA LEU A 19 -7.19 6.82 -5.54
C LEU A 19 -7.11 8.35 -5.48
N PRO A 20 -8.21 9.10 -5.25
CA PRO A 20 -8.11 10.55 -5.14
C PRO A 20 -7.21 11.03 -3.99
N VAL A 21 -7.08 10.25 -2.93
CA VAL A 21 -6.20 10.57 -1.79
C VAL A 21 -4.72 10.42 -2.15
N LEU A 22 -4.40 9.58 -3.12
CA LEU A 22 -3.02 9.36 -3.59
C LEU A 22 -2.56 10.40 -4.62
N VAL A 23 -3.48 11.06 -5.31
CA VAL A 23 -3.16 11.99 -6.39
C VAL A 23 -2.23 13.12 -5.96
N PRO A 24 -2.44 13.84 -4.83
CA PRO A 24 -1.52 14.89 -4.41
C PRO A 24 -0.09 14.39 -4.22
N ALA A 25 0.09 13.23 -3.61
CA ALA A 25 1.41 12.65 -3.39
C ALA A 25 2.10 12.22 -4.70
N ALA A 26 1.31 11.84 -5.71
CA ALA A 26 1.84 11.57 -7.04
C ALA A 26 2.28 12.86 -7.76
N VAL A 27 1.48 13.92 -7.65
CA VAL A 27 1.82 15.25 -8.22
C VAL A 27 3.07 15.81 -7.56
N ASP A 28 3.22 15.68 -6.25
CA ASP A 28 4.38 16.16 -5.50
C ASP A 28 5.64 15.28 -5.69
N GLY A 29 5.53 14.18 -6.40
CA GLY A 29 6.65 13.29 -6.70
C GLY A 29 7.02 12.32 -5.57
N LEU A 30 6.27 12.27 -4.46
CA LEU A 30 6.48 11.28 -3.41
C LEU A 30 6.14 9.89 -3.93
N VAL A 31 4.99 9.74 -4.59
CA VAL A 31 4.53 8.51 -5.21
C VAL A 31 4.89 8.55 -6.70
N ARG A 32 5.71 7.60 -7.13
CA ARG A 32 6.12 7.49 -8.53
C ARG A 32 5.06 6.84 -9.41
N GLU A 33 4.44 5.81 -8.90
CA GLU A 33 3.46 4.99 -9.62
C GLU A 33 2.51 4.30 -8.65
N VAL A 34 1.35 3.93 -9.15
CA VAL A 34 0.39 3.10 -8.44
C VAL A 34 0.12 1.85 -9.27
N ILE A 35 0.23 0.69 -8.64
CA ILE A 35 0.02 -0.61 -9.25
C ILE A 35 -1.10 -1.32 -8.50
N ALA A 36 -2.10 -1.81 -9.22
CA ALA A 36 -3.11 -2.69 -8.67
C ALA A 36 -2.70 -4.15 -8.90
N ALA A 37 -2.50 -4.90 -7.82
CA ALA A 37 -2.30 -6.34 -7.88
C ALA A 37 -3.67 -7.01 -7.84
N ASP A 38 -4.22 -7.33 -9.02
CA ASP A 38 -5.60 -7.75 -9.17
C ASP A 38 -5.77 -9.25 -9.12
N GLY A 39 -6.68 -9.71 -8.27
CA GLY A 39 -6.98 -11.12 -8.06
C GLY A 39 -8.05 -11.69 -9.00
N GLY A 40 -8.38 -11.01 -10.08
CA GLY A 40 -9.39 -11.45 -11.06
C GLY A 40 -10.74 -10.76 -10.89
N SER A 41 -10.74 -9.43 -10.68
CA SER A 41 -11.96 -8.63 -10.56
C SER A 41 -12.86 -8.77 -11.79
N THR A 42 -14.16 -8.87 -11.55
CA THR A 42 -15.21 -8.94 -12.58
C THR A 42 -16.09 -7.68 -12.60
N ASP A 43 -15.90 -6.78 -11.63
CA ASP A 43 -16.58 -5.49 -11.54
C ASP A 43 -15.83 -4.38 -12.32
N ALA A 44 -16.12 -3.12 -12.05
CA ALA A 44 -15.48 -1.97 -12.70
C ALA A 44 -14.09 -1.63 -12.14
N THR A 45 -13.47 -2.45 -11.29
CA THR A 45 -12.14 -2.19 -10.71
C THR A 45 -11.10 -1.92 -11.80
N GLY A 46 -11.03 -2.77 -12.83
CA GLY A 46 -10.08 -2.59 -13.92
C GLY A 46 -10.27 -1.29 -14.70
N LEU A 47 -11.52 -0.92 -14.97
CA LEU A 47 -11.84 0.33 -15.65
C LEU A 47 -11.46 1.56 -14.84
N ILE A 48 -11.72 1.53 -13.53
CA ILE A 48 -11.32 2.60 -12.60
C ILE A 48 -9.80 2.76 -12.56
N CYS A 49 -9.06 1.67 -12.54
CA CYS A 49 -7.60 1.68 -12.60
C CYS A 49 -7.09 2.30 -13.90
N GLU A 50 -7.65 1.90 -15.04
CA GLU A 50 -7.28 2.43 -16.35
C GLU A 50 -7.53 3.95 -16.42
N ASP A 51 -8.71 4.41 -16.02
CA ASP A 51 -9.06 5.82 -16.03
C ASP A 51 -8.17 6.68 -15.12
N ALA A 52 -7.69 6.12 -14.03
CA ALA A 52 -6.82 6.79 -13.07
C ALA A 52 -5.32 6.70 -13.37
N GLY A 53 -4.94 5.99 -14.44
CA GLY A 53 -3.53 5.77 -14.76
C GLY A 53 -2.83 4.78 -13.84
N VAL A 54 -3.57 3.91 -13.18
CA VAL A 54 -3.06 2.82 -12.34
C VAL A 54 -2.71 1.63 -13.24
N GLU A 55 -1.50 1.11 -13.10
CA GLU A 55 -1.09 -0.12 -13.79
C GLU A 55 -1.77 -1.31 -13.12
N LEU A 56 -2.51 -2.09 -13.89
CA LEU A 56 -3.17 -3.30 -13.41
C LEU A 56 -2.31 -4.52 -13.75
N VAL A 57 -1.94 -5.27 -12.74
CA VAL A 57 -1.17 -6.51 -12.86
C VAL A 57 -2.02 -7.66 -12.31
N GLU A 58 -2.22 -8.69 -13.09
CA GLU A 58 -2.90 -9.90 -12.63
C GLU A 58 -1.95 -10.76 -11.81
N GLY A 59 -2.26 -10.94 -10.54
CA GLY A 59 -1.47 -11.76 -9.63
C GLY A 59 -1.37 -11.19 -8.22
N GLY A 60 -0.47 -11.77 -7.44
CA GLY A 60 -0.23 -11.39 -6.06
C GLY A 60 0.79 -10.26 -5.91
N LEU A 61 1.16 -9.98 -4.66
CA LEU A 61 2.14 -8.92 -4.33
C LEU A 61 3.52 -9.16 -4.97
N ASP A 62 3.94 -10.40 -5.09
CA ASP A 62 5.20 -10.79 -5.71
C ASP A 62 5.28 -10.34 -7.17
N VAL A 63 4.20 -10.55 -7.93
CA VAL A 63 4.11 -10.13 -9.34
C VAL A 63 4.09 -8.61 -9.46
N ALA A 64 3.30 -7.93 -8.64
CA ALA A 64 3.22 -6.48 -8.63
C ALA A 64 4.55 -5.84 -8.20
N ALA A 65 5.25 -6.43 -7.23
CA ALA A 65 6.56 -5.95 -6.79
C ALA A 65 7.63 -6.06 -7.89
N GLN A 66 7.55 -7.08 -8.74
CA GLN A 66 8.44 -7.20 -9.89
C GLN A 66 8.19 -6.11 -10.95
N ALA A 67 6.94 -5.69 -11.11
CA ALA A 67 6.58 -4.61 -12.01
C ALA A 67 6.94 -3.22 -11.46
N ALA A 68 7.06 -3.08 -10.13
CA ALA A 68 7.33 -1.81 -9.49
C ALA A 68 8.75 -1.29 -9.78
N ARG A 69 8.85 0.01 -10.03
CA ARG A 69 10.12 0.68 -10.35
C ARG A 69 10.75 1.34 -9.13
N GLY A 70 9.97 1.59 -8.08
CA GLY A 70 10.46 2.15 -6.83
C GLY A 70 11.28 1.17 -6.02
N ASP A 71 12.25 1.68 -5.29
CA ASP A 71 13.04 0.90 -4.33
C ASP A 71 12.31 0.68 -2.99
N MET A 72 11.35 1.55 -2.70
CA MET A 72 10.43 1.43 -1.58
C MET A 72 9.01 1.16 -2.07
N LEU A 73 8.32 0.26 -1.40
CA LEU A 73 6.95 -0.14 -1.71
C LEU A 73 6.03 0.20 -0.55
N LEU A 74 4.92 0.86 -0.87
CA LEU A 74 3.83 1.09 0.07
C LEU A 74 2.63 0.23 -0.36
N ILE A 75 2.35 -0.81 0.39
CA ILE A 75 1.26 -1.72 0.10
C ILE A 75 0.05 -1.31 0.93
N LEU A 76 -1.02 -0.91 0.25
CA LEU A 76 -2.25 -0.41 0.88
C LEU A 76 -3.41 -1.34 0.59
N PRO A 77 -4.12 -1.85 1.60
CA PRO A 77 -5.40 -2.49 1.35
C PRO A 77 -6.38 -1.45 0.79
N PRO A 78 -7.23 -1.80 -0.19
CA PRO A 78 -8.09 -0.82 -0.87
C PRO A 78 -9.11 -0.17 0.06
N SER A 79 -9.46 -0.80 1.16
CA SER A 79 -10.38 -0.27 2.19
C SER A 79 -9.72 0.65 3.20
N LEU A 80 -8.39 0.78 3.20
CA LEU A 80 -7.68 1.65 4.14
C LEU A 80 -8.00 3.12 3.86
N ARG A 81 -8.33 3.85 4.92
CA ARG A 81 -8.52 5.30 4.87
C ARG A 81 -7.27 6.00 5.38
N LEU A 82 -6.56 6.67 4.48
CA LEU A 82 -5.38 7.43 4.83
C LEU A 82 -5.78 8.75 5.51
N ARG A 83 -5.12 9.07 6.60
CA ARG A 83 -5.34 10.34 7.32
C ARG A 83 -4.79 11.51 6.52
N ARG A 84 -5.39 12.69 6.74
CA ARG A 84 -4.81 13.93 6.25
C ARG A 84 -3.38 14.09 6.79
N GLY A 85 -2.44 14.40 5.91
CA GLY A 85 -1.02 14.53 6.26
C GLY A 85 -0.23 13.20 6.30
N TRP A 86 -0.83 12.12 5.83
CA TRP A 86 -0.15 10.82 5.74
C TRP A 86 1.12 10.88 4.89
N ASP A 87 1.08 11.65 3.83
CA ASP A 87 2.18 11.87 2.88
C ASP A 87 3.38 12.56 3.56
N GLU A 88 3.13 13.57 4.38
CA GLU A 88 4.19 14.24 5.12
C GLU A 88 4.84 13.31 6.17
N VAL A 89 4.04 12.56 6.91
CA VAL A 89 4.55 11.57 7.88
C VAL A 89 5.43 10.53 7.17
N LEU A 90 4.99 10.07 6.01
CA LEU A 90 5.73 9.12 5.20
C LEU A 90 7.03 9.72 4.64
N ARG A 91 6.97 10.95 4.16
CA ARG A 91 8.14 11.70 3.65
C ARG A 91 9.21 11.82 4.72
N VAL A 92 8.85 12.28 5.90
CA VAL A 92 9.77 12.41 7.03
C VAL A 92 10.39 11.06 7.41
N HIS A 93 9.60 10.00 7.41
CA HIS A 93 10.10 8.66 7.70
C HIS A 93 11.11 8.18 6.64
N LEU A 94 10.85 8.40 5.37
CA LEU A 94 11.73 8.02 4.26
C LEU A 94 13.03 8.84 4.24
N GLU A 95 12.94 10.15 4.47
CA GLU A 95 14.10 11.03 4.56
C GLU A 95 15.02 10.66 5.75
N GLY A 96 14.45 10.23 6.84
CA GLY A 96 15.18 9.71 8.01
C GLY A 96 15.77 8.32 7.82
N LYS A 97 15.76 7.77 6.59
CA LYS A 97 16.17 6.39 6.27
C LYS A 97 15.45 5.35 7.12
N GLY A 98 14.17 5.61 7.40
CA GLY A 98 13.30 4.70 8.12
C GLY A 98 13.17 3.36 7.40
N GLY A 99 13.16 2.28 8.18
CA GLY A 99 12.96 0.91 7.68
C GLY A 99 11.49 0.59 7.43
N ALA A 100 11.17 -0.70 7.43
CA ALA A 100 9.81 -1.17 7.30
C ALA A 100 8.87 -0.56 8.36
N ALA A 101 7.66 -0.22 7.98
CA ALA A 101 6.67 0.41 8.85
C ALA A 101 5.26 -0.07 8.52
N LEU A 102 4.37 0.05 9.50
CA LEU A 102 2.95 -0.16 9.32
C LEU A 102 2.25 1.19 9.23
N VAL A 103 1.37 1.34 8.25
CA VAL A 103 0.58 2.55 8.02
C VAL A 103 -0.89 2.26 8.31
N ALA A 104 -1.47 3.01 9.24
CA ALA A 104 -2.84 2.80 9.70
C ALA A 104 -3.65 4.10 9.65
N GLU A 105 -4.96 3.98 9.74
CA GLU A 105 -5.89 5.13 9.76
C GLU A 105 -5.68 6.05 10.97
N GLY A 106 -5.08 5.55 12.02
CA GLY A 106 -4.84 6.30 13.23
C GLY A 106 -4.17 5.47 14.32
N PRO A 107 -4.04 6.02 15.54
CA PRO A 107 -3.54 5.24 16.65
C PRO A 107 -4.46 4.04 16.87
N PRO A 108 -3.91 2.87 17.19
CA PRO A 108 -4.71 1.68 17.38
C PRO A 108 -5.74 1.91 18.50
N THR A 109 -6.98 1.52 18.23
CA THR A 109 -8.01 1.51 19.27
C THR A 109 -7.66 0.51 20.36
N PHE A 110 -8.32 0.63 21.53
CA PHE A 110 -8.09 -0.30 22.65
C PHE A 110 -8.23 -1.77 22.23
N LEU A 111 -9.19 -2.10 21.37
CA LEU A 111 -9.41 -3.46 20.87
C LEU A 111 -8.31 -3.90 19.89
N GLU A 112 -7.85 -3.02 19.05
CA GLU A 112 -6.77 -3.30 18.08
C GLU A 112 -5.42 -3.53 18.75
N ARG A 113 -5.19 -2.97 19.94
CA ARG A 113 -3.98 -3.23 20.72
C ARG A 113 -3.81 -4.69 21.15
N PHE A 114 -4.92 -5.41 21.28
CA PHE A 114 -4.91 -6.83 21.65
C PHE A 114 -4.94 -7.79 20.46
N GLY A 115 -5.46 -7.37 19.30
CA GLY A 115 -5.63 -8.21 18.10
C GLY A 115 -4.75 -7.85 16.91
N GLY A 116 -3.93 -6.81 17.01
CA GLY A 116 -3.17 -6.25 15.90
C GLY A 116 -4.04 -5.39 14.96
N VAL A 117 -3.38 -4.51 14.18
CA VAL A 117 -4.07 -3.62 13.24
C VAL A 117 -4.41 -4.42 11.99
N LYS A 118 -5.67 -4.85 11.87
CA LYS A 118 -6.15 -5.72 10.77
C LYS A 118 -6.08 -5.07 9.37
N LEU A 119 -6.12 -3.74 9.31
CA LEU A 119 -6.20 -2.97 8.06
C LEU A 119 -4.96 -2.10 7.77
N ALA A 120 -3.84 -2.37 8.43
CA ALA A 120 -2.63 -1.59 8.18
C ALA A 120 -2.06 -1.84 6.79
N GLY A 121 -1.64 -0.78 6.11
CA GLY A 121 -0.71 -0.85 5.00
C GLY A 121 0.71 -1.16 5.48
N VAL A 122 1.58 -1.56 4.58
CA VAL A 122 2.97 -1.90 4.87
C VAL A 122 3.89 -1.07 3.98
N LEU A 123 4.83 -0.35 4.60
CA LEU A 123 5.97 0.24 3.92
C LEU A 123 7.15 -0.71 4.04
N ILE A 124 7.77 -1.08 2.94
CA ILE A 124 8.88 -2.03 2.92
C ILE A 124 9.79 -1.78 1.70
N ALA A 125 11.08 -2.05 1.84
CA ALA A 125 11.98 -2.04 0.69
C ALA A 125 11.63 -3.18 -0.28
N ALA A 126 11.68 -2.91 -1.59
CA ALA A 126 11.40 -3.90 -2.61
C ALA A 126 12.23 -5.18 -2.44
N ALA A 127 13.52 -5.03 -2.17
CA ALA A 127 14.41 -6.15 -1.91
C ALA A 127 13.99 -7.00 -0.70
N ALA A 128 13.47 -6.36 0.35
CA ALA A 128 12.98 -7.07 1.54
C ALA A 128 11.69 -7.84 1.26
N LEU A 129 10.79 -7.29 0.45
CA LEU A 129 9.60 -8.00 0.00
C LEU A 129 9.98 -9.26 -0.80
N HIS A 130 10.87 -9.13 -1.75
CA HIS A 130 11.35 -10.29 -2.54
C HIS A 130 11.96 -11.39 -1.65
N ARG A 131 12.77 -11.02 -0.67
CA ARG A 131 13.34 -11.98 0.28
C ARG A 131 12.32 -12.64 1.18
N SER A 132 11.22 -11.95 1.50
CA SER A 132 10.16 -12.48 2.38
C SER A 132 9.38 -13.62 1.75
N GLY A 133 9.29 -13.66 0.42
CA GLY A 133 8.44 -14.58 -0.32
C GLY A 133 6.93 -14.37 -0.11
N ALA A 134 6.53 -13.26 0.51
CA ALA A 134 5.12 -12.96 0.75
C ALA A 134 4.38 -12.70 -0.57
N THR A 135 3.24 -13.35 -0.75
CA THR A 135 2.39 -13.19 -1.94
C THR A 135 1.13 -12.38 -1.66
N ASN A 136 0.83 -12.13 -0.40
CA ASN A 136 -0.32 -11.36 0.04
C ASN A 136 0.01 -10.49 1.26
N LEU A 137 -0.88 -9.53 1.54
CA LEU A 137 -0.65 -8.55 2.60
C LEU A 137 -0.66 -9.15 4.02
N ALA A 138 -1.45 -10.19 4.25
CA ALA A 138 -1.50 -10.87 5.55
C ALA A 138 -0.18 -11.55 5.88
N ASP A 139 0.43 -12.22 4.92
CA ASP A 139 1.75 -12.84 5.06
C ASP A 139 2.83 -11.78 5.29
N LEU A 140 2.75 -10.69 4.53
CA LEU A 140 3.70 -9.59 4.65
C LEU A 140 3.65 -8.94 6.03
N ARG A 141 2.45 -8.69 6.58
CA ARG A 141 2.29 -8.15 7.94
C ARG A 141 2.91 -9.04 8.99
N ARG A 142 2.76 -10.35 8.86
CA ARG A 142 3.40 -11.32 9.77
C ARG A 142 4.92 -11.27 9.67
N HIS A 143 5.45 -11.11 8.46
CA HIS A 143 6.90 -11.02 8.23
C HIS A 143 7.48 -9.72 8.80
N VAL A 144 6.80 -8.59 8.62
CA VAL A 144 7.22 -7.28 9.13
C VAL A 144 7.14 -7.21 10.67
N GLY A 145 6.21 -7.97 11.27
CA GLY A 145 6.13 -8.15 12.71
C GLY A 145 5.87 -6.86 13.48
N ARG A 146 6.79 -6.51 14.39
CA ARG A 146 6.68 -5.33 15.28
C ARG A 146 7.28 -4.06 14.68
N ALA A 147 7.09 -3.82 13.38
CA ALA A 147 7.56 -2.60 12.75
C ALA A 147 6.92 -1.34 13.36
N LYS A 148 7.59 -0.21 13.13
CA LYS A 148 7.10 1.09 13.57
C LYS A 148 5.73 1.39 12.92
N HIS A 149 4.79 1.89 13.72
CA HIS A 149 3.52 2.41 13.21
C HIS A 149 3.67 3.88 12.83
N LEU A 150 3.24 4.21 11.62
CA LEU A 150 3.12 5.57 11.12
C LEU A 150 1.63 5.96 11.14
N SER A 151 1.33 7.02 11.82
CA SER A 151 -0.03 7.55 11.96
C SER A 151 -0.08 9.05 11.70
#